data_b660be970b3992af338fe5ea803c9c1f
#
_entry.id   b660be970b3992af338fe5ea803c9c1f
#
_cell.length_a   1.000
_cell.length_b   1.000
_cell.length_c   1.000
_cell.angle_alpha   90.00
_cell.angle_beta   90.00
_cell.angle_gamma   90.00
#
_symmetry.space_group_name_H-M   'P 1'
#
loop_
_entity.id
_entity.type
_entity.pdbx_description
1 polymer ?
#
loop_
_entity_poly.entity_id
_entity_poly.type
_entity_poly.pdbx_seq_one_letter_code
_entity_poly.pdbx_strand_id
1 'polypeptide(L)'
;MAGTTQPWEKLEGKVVMVTGASSGIGRELCLDLARAGCLIVAAARRTDRLRTLCDQINGSGSKEVDRETKAVRSVAVELDVCGKSTEIEAAVKKAWDAFGRIDALVNNAGIRGWVYSPLDWSEEDWNTNIKTNLTGLWLVSKHVCTRMRDAKQKGSVINISSITALDRGQLPGALAYCASKAGVNMVTKVMALELGVYNIRVNALAPGLFKSEITQGLMGKEWVNKVAEKIVPLKTFGTSDPALTRVVRYLIHDLSEYVTGNIFIVDAGATLPGFPLFSSL
;
A
#
# COMPACT_ATOMS: atom_id res chain seq x y z
N MET A 1 18.70 20.38 -20.37
CA MET A 1 19.42 19.67 -19.33
C MET A 1 18.78 18.30 -19.19
N ALA A 2 19.47 17.22 -19.50
CA ALA A 2 18.99 15.86 -19.27
C ALA A 2 18.89 15.70 -17.75
N GLY A 3 17.67 15.51 -17.24
CA GLY A 3 17.44 15.30 -15.82
C GLY A 3 18.16 14.05 -15.37
N THR A 4 19.03 14.16 -14.38
CA THR A 4 19.67 13.02 -13.73
C THR A 4 18.55 12.16 -13.11
N THR A 5 18.36 10.96 -13.64
CA THR A 5 17.41 9.97 -13.09
C THR A 5 17.79 9.70 -11.64
N GLN A 6 16.87 9.87 -10.72
CA GLN A 6 17.12 9.61 -9.31
C GLN A 6 17.34 8.11 -9.08
N PRO A 7 18.25 7.70 -8.17
CA PRO A 7 18.58 6.28 -7.96
C PRO A 7 17.35 5.41 -7.70
N TRP A 8 16.38 5.88 -6.92
CA TRP A 8 15.14 5.14 -6.60
C TRP A 8 14.11 5.08 -7.75
N GLU A 9 14.41 5.69 -8.90
CA GLU A 9 13.59 5.51 -10.10
C GLU A 9 13.82 4.17 -10.78
N LYS A 10 14.96 3.52 -10.51
CA LYS A 10 15.32 2.19 -11.00
C LYS A 10 15.41 1.20 -9.85
N LEU A 11 14.59 0.16 -9.92
CA LEU A 11 14.52 -0.91 -8.91
C LEU A 11 14.70 -2.28 -9.57
N GLU A 12 15.63 -2.35 -10.51
CA GLU A 12 15.85 -3.52 -11.36
C GLU A 12 16.01 -4.80 -10.54
N GLY A 13 15.19 -5.81 -10.86
CA GLY A 13 15.24 -7.13 -10.27
C GLY A 13 14.73 -7.26 -8.83
N LYS A 14 14.31 -6.15 -8.19
CA LYS A 14 13.63 -6.23 -6.86
C LYS A 14 12.29 -6.94 -7.01
N VAL A 15 12.03 -7.94 -6.18
CA VAL A 15 10.75 -8.66 -6.13
C VAL A 15 9.84 -7.97 -5.12
N VAL A 16 8.69 -7.49 -5.58
CA VAL A 16 7.72 -6.77 -4.74
C VAL A 16 6.38 -7.48 -4.73
N MET A 17 5.93 -7.89 -3.54
CA MET A 17 4.59 -8.41 -3.32
C MET A 17 3.66 -7.26 -2.93
N VAL A 18 2.53 -7.12 -3.63
CA VAL A 18 1.51 -6.11 -3.35
C VAL A 18 0.18 -6.79 -3.06
N THR A 19 -0.38 -6.58 -1.86
CA THR A 19 -1.71 -7.07 -1.52
C THR A 19 -2.80 -6.09 -1.95
N GLY A 20 -4.01 -6.59 -2.28
CA GLY A 20 -5.07 -5.75 -2.82
C GLY A 20 -4.75 -5.17 -4.20
N ALA A 21 -3.93 -5.88 -4.99
CA ALA A 21 -3.42 -5.44 -6.28
C ALA A 21 -4.48 -5.41 -7.41
N SER A 22 -5.69 -5.90 -7.17
CA SER A 22 -6.73 -6.03 -8.21
C SER A 22 -7.39 -4.70 -8.60
N SER A 23 -7.16 -3.60 -7.86
CA SER A 23 -7.75 -2.29 -8.15
C SER A 23 -7.05 -1.13 -7.39
N GLY A 24 -7.44 0.10 -7.73
CA GLY A 24 -7.05 1.33 -7.01
C GLY A 24 -5.55 1.48 -6.81
N ILE A 25 -5.15 1.93 -5.62
CA ILE A 25 -3.76 2.21 -5.26
C ILE A 25 -2.85 0.99 -5.51
N GLY A 26 -3.30 -0.21 -5.12
CA GLY A 26 -2.49 -1.43 -5.28
C GLY A 26 -2.19 -1.76 -6.73
N ARG A 27 -3.17 -1.59 -7.64
CA ARG A 27 -2.97 -1.78 -9.09
C ARG A 27 -2.00 -0.75 -9.66
N GLU A 28 -2.15 0.51 -9.29
CA GLU A 28 -1.27 1.58 -9.76
C GLU A 28 0.17 1.41 -9.27
N LEU A 29 0.35 0.97 -8.01
CA LEU A 29 1.65 0.60 -7.47
C LEU A 29 2.30 -0.54 -8.26
N CYS A 30 1.56 -1.60 -8.59
CA CYS A 30 2.11 -2.70 -9.40
C CYS A 30 2.60 -2.21 -10.77
N LEU A 31 1.81 -1.38 -11.45
CA LEU A 31 2.18 -0.83 -12.76
C LEU A 31 3.41 0.09 -12.67
N ASP A 32 3.46 0.94 -11.66
CA ASP A 32 4.56 1.88 -11.47
C ASP A 32 5.86 1.15 -11.10
N LEU A 33 5.81 0.20 -10.16
CA LEU A 33 6.96 -0.60 -9.75
C LEU A 33 7.48 -1.49 -10.89
N ALA A 34 6.58 -2.03 -11.73
CA ALA A 34 6.99 -2.76 -12.92
C ALA A 34 7.72 -1.86 -13.92
N ARG A 35 7.29 -0.59 -14.12
CA ARG A 35 8.02 0.40 -14.93
C ARG A 35 9.40 0.73 -14.36
N ALA A 36 9.56 0.64 -13.03
CA ALA A 36 10.84 0.85 -12.36
C ALA A 36 11.79 -0.37 -12.41
N GLY A 37 11.37 -1.48 -13.08
CA GLY A 37 12.19 -2.69 -13.24
C GLY A 37 11.93 -3.79 -12.19
N CYS A 38 10.95 -3.62 -11.30
CA CYS A 38 10.61 -4.65 -10.34
C CYS A 38 9.94 -5.87 -10.99
N LEU A 39 10.14 -7.02 -10.35
CA LEU A 39 9.34 -8.22 -10.53
C LEU A 39 8.15 -8.15 -9.56
N ILE A 40 6.93 -8.38 -10.04
CA ILE A 40 5.70 -8.11 -9.28
C ILE A 40 4.99 -9.41 -8.92
N VAL A 41 4.70 -9.57 -7.63
CA VAL A 41 3.73 -10.54 -7.14
C VAL A 41 2.44 -9.79 -6.80
N ALA A 42 1.47 -9.84 -7.70
CA ALA A 42 0.17 -9.20 -7.52
C ALA A 42 -0.76 -10.14 -6.76
N ALA A 43 -1.18 -9.77 -5.54
CA ALA A 43 -1.97 -10.62 -4.66
C ALA A 43 -3.33 -9.99 -4.33
N ALA A 44 -4.43 -10.73 -4.55
CA ALA A 44 -5.80 -10.36 -4.19
C ALA A 44 -6.76 -11.54 -4.36
N ARG A 45 -8.04 -11.35 -3.98
CA ARG A 45 -9.12 -12.34 -4.17
C ARG A 45 -9.62 -12.42 -5.63
N ARG A 46 -9.65 -11.28 -6.34
CA ARG A 46 -10.18 -11.19 -7.72
C ARG A 46 -9.10 -11.59 -8.71
N THR A 47 -9.00 -12.89 -8.97
CA THR A 47 -7.94 -13.49 -9.79
C THR A 47 -8.04 -13.11 -11.27
N ASP A 48 -9.23 -12.88 -11.80
CA ASP A 48 -9.49 -12.37 -13.15
C ASP A 48 -8.81 -11.01 -13.38
N ARG A 49 -8.99 -10.07 -12.44
CA ARG A 49 -8.37 -8.75 -12.49
C ARG A 49 -6.84 -8.81 -12.30
N LEU A 50 -6.36 -9.74 -11.48
CA LEU A 50 -4.92 -9.96 -11.31
C LEU A 50 -4.28 -10.47 -12.61
N ARG A 51 -4.93 -11.41 -13.30
CA ARG A 51 -4.46 -11.93 -14.59
C ARG A 51 -4.36 -10.79 -15.61
N THR A 52 -5.41 -9.99 -15.76
CA THR A 52 -5.41 -8.81 -16.65
C THR A 52 -4.25 -7.85 -16.32
N LEU A 53 -3.99 -7.58 -15.02
CA LEU A 53 -2.89 -6.74 -14.59
C LEU A 53 -1.52 -7.37 -14.97
N CYS A 54 -1.35 -8.65 -14.69
CA CYS A 54 -0.10 -9.36 -15.03
C CYS A 54 0.14 -9.42 -16.54
N ASP A 55 -0.90 -9.67 -17.34
CA ASP A 55 -0.82 -9.64 -18.81
C ASP A 55 -0.41 -8.26 -19.31
N GLN A 56 -0.95 -7.19 -18.73
CA GLN A 56 -0.55 -5.82 -19.03
C GLN A 56 0.93 -5.58 -18.71
N ILE A 57 1.42 -6.01 -17.53
CA ILE A 57 2.82 -5.84 -17.12
C ILE A 57 3.75 -6.66 -18.01
N ASN A 58 3.43 -7.93 -18.24
CA ASN A 58 4.22 -8.85 -19.05
C ASN A 58 4.21 -8.47 -20.53
N GLY A 59 3.13 -7.84 -21.02
CA GLY A 59 2.99 -7.34 -22.39
C GLY A 59 3.72 -6.03 -22.66
N SER A 60 3.86 -5.16 -21.68
CA SER A 60 4.42 -3.81 -21.83
C SER A 60 5.93 -3.76 -22.06
N GLY A 61 6.64 -4.88 -21.99
CA GLY A 61 8.10 -4.98 -22.19
C GLY A 61 8.56 -5.23 -23.62
N SER A 62 7.66 -5.34 -24.59
CA SER A 62 8.02 -5.73 -25.97
C SER A 62 7.80 -4.62 -26.98
N LYS A 63 8.85 -3.83 -27.23
CA LYS A 63 9.16 -3.40 -28.58
C LYS A 63 9.87 -4.60 -29.21
N GLU A 64 9.20 -5.26 -30.14
CA GLU A 64 9.76 -6.25 -31.13
C GLU A 64 10.95 -7.10 -30.64
N VAL A 65 10.74 -8.02 -29.70
CA VAL A 65 11.68 -9.12 -29.42
C VAL A 65 10.87 -10.40 -29.32
N ASP A 66 11.37 -11.45 -29.96
CA ASP A 66 10.80 -12.78 -30.11
C ASP A 66 9.90 -13.25 -28.96
N ARG A 67 8.69 -13.74 -29.31
CA ARG A 67 7.68 -14.25 -28.37
C ARG A 67 8.14 -15.48 -27.57
N GLU A 68 9.26 -16.08 -27.89
CA GLU A 68 9.72 -17.33 -27.27
C GLU A 68 10.61 -17.18 -26.04
N THR A 69 11.10 -15.96 -25.70
CA THR A 69 12.03 -15.75 -24.57
C THR A 69 11.58 -14.68 -23.57
N LYS A 70 10.28 -14.38 -23.48
CA LYS A 70 9.78 -13.35 -22.57
C LYS A 70 9.91 -13.80 -21.11
N ALA A 71 10.88 -13.24 -20.39
CA ALA A 71 10.99 -13.41 -18.95
C ALA A 71 9.71 -12.91 -18.24
N VAL A 72 9.11 -13.76 -17.42
CA VAL A 72 7.92 -13.41 -16.62
C VAL A 72 8.30 -12.31 -15.62
N ARG A 73 7.64 -11.16 -15.72
CA ARG A 73 7.88 -10.00 -14.84
C ARG A 73 6.83 -9.83 -13.75
N SER A 74 5.70 -10.48 -13.90
CA SER A 74 4.64 -10.44 -12.89
C SER A 74 3.86 -11.74 -12.84
N VAL A 75 3.44 -12.09 -11.63
CA VAL A 75 2.59 -13.26 -11.34
C VAL A 75 1.40 -12.88 -10.48
N ALA A 76 0.28 -13.56 -10.73
CA ALA A 76 -0.95 -13.42 -9.96
C ALA A 76 -1.00 -14.49 -8.86
N VAL A 77 -1.25 -14.07 -7.62
CA VAL A 77 -1.45 -14.95 -6.48
C VAL A 77 -2.81 -14.67 -5.85
N GLU A 78 -3.66 -15.70 -5.80
CA GLU A 78 -4.91 -15.60 -5.06
C GLU A 78 -4.61 -15.49 -3.56
N LEU A 79 -5.11 -14.42 -2.93
CA LEU A 79 -4.93 -14.17 -1.51
C LEU A 79 -6.18 -13.47 -0.93
N ASP A 80 -6.84 -14.14 0.00
CA ASP A 80 -7.78 -13.51 0.91
C ASP A 80 -7.07 -13.21 2.23
N VAL A 81 -6.87 -11.93 2.54
CA VAL A 81 -6.25 -11.50 3.80
C VAL A 81 -7.14 -11.79 5.01
N CYS A 82 -8.42 -12.12 4.80
CA CYS A 82 -9.35 -12.57 5.84
C CYS A 82 -9.35 -14.09 6.04
N GLY A 83 -8.59 -14.85 5.26
CA GLY A 83 -8.46 -16.30 5.38
C GLY A 83 -7.82 -16.75 6.68
N LYS A 84 -7.75 -18.07 6.87
CA LYS A 84 -7.02 -18.67 7.99
C LYS A 84 -5.52 -18.42 7.80
N SER A 85 -4.77 -18.38 8.91
CA SER A 85 -3.31 -18.19 8.87
C SER A 85 -2.61 -19.20 7.94
N THR A 86 -3.05 -20.46 7.91
CA THR A 86 -2.52 -21.49 7.03
C THR A 86 -2.78 -21.25 5.55
N GLU A 87 -3.93 -20.66 5.19
CA GLU A 87 -4.27 -20.30 3.81
C GLU A 87 -3.41 -19.11 3.34
N ILE A 88 -3.24 -18.12 4.21
CA ILE A 88 -2.36 -16.96 3.97
C ILE A 88 -0.91 -17.43 3.81
N GLU A 89 -0.44 -18.33 4.68
CA GLU A 89 0.90 -18.92 4.59
C GLU A 89 1.12 -19.64 3.26
N ALA A 90 0.15 -20.45 2.82
CA ALA A 90 0.22 -21.15 1.53
C ALA A 90 0.28 -20.17 0.34
N ALA A 91 -0.49 -19.09 0.40
CA ALA A 91 -0.45 -18.03 -0.62
C ALA A 91 0.89 -17.28 -0.62
N VAL A 92 1.44 -16.94 0.55
CA VAL A 92 2.78 -16.33 0.69
C VAL A 92 3.87 -17.29 0.20
N LYS A 93 3.72 -18.60 0.44
CA LYS A 93 4.65 -19.59 -0.12
C LYS A 93 4.65 -19.57 -1.65
N LYS A 94 3.48 -19.57 -2.28
CA LYS A 94 3.35 -19.45 -3.75
C LYS A 94 3.98 -18.15 -4.26
N ALA A 95 3.76 -17.03 -3.54
CA ALA A 95 4.34 -15.74 -3.87
C ALA A 95 5.87 -15.76 -3.83
N TRP A 96 6.44 -16.38 -2.80
CA TRP A 96 7.88 -16.54 -2.64
C TRP A 96 8.48 -17.43 -3.73
N ASP A 97 7.87 -18.60 -3.96
CA ASP A 97 8.36 -19.61 -4.90
C ASP A 97 8.36 -19.08 -6.37
N ALA A 98 7.52 -18.09 -6.70
CA ALA A 98 7.42 -17.54 -8.04
C ALA A 98 8.73 -16.90 -8.54
N PHE A 99 9.49 -16.27 -7.64
CA PHE A 99 10.78 -15.63 -7.97
C PHE A 99 11.89 -16.01 -6.98
N GLY A 100 11.64 -16.96 -6.06
CA GLY A 100 12.59 -17.44 -5.08
C GLY A 100 12.88 -16.45 -3.93
N ARG A 101 12.26 -15.26 -3.94
CA ARG A 101 12.46 -14.20 -2.95
C ARG A 101 11.33 -13.17 -2.94
N ILE A 102 11.25 -12.38 -1.90
CA ILE A 102 10.47 -11.15 -1.83
C ILE A 102 11.35 -10.09 -1.17
N ASP A 103 11.69 -9.00 -1.88
CA ASP A 103 12.52 -7.92 -1.34
C ASP A 103 11.68 -6.87 -0.63
N ALA A 104 10.43 -6.68 -1.07
CA ALA A 104 9.51 -5.77 -0.42
C ALA A 104 8.08 -6.31 -0.42
N LEU A 105 7.38 -6.01 0.67
CA LEU A 105 5.95 -6.26 0.83
C LEU A 105 5.21 -4.93 0.94
N VAL A 106 4.21 -4.71 0.08
CA VAL A 106 3.28 -3.59 0.22
C VAL A 106 1.92 -4.14 0.69
N ASN A 107 1.61 -3.93 1.94
CA ASN A 107 0.32 -4.25 2.54
C ASN A 107 -0.68 -3.14 2.19
N ASN A 108 -1.39 -3.32 1.07
CA ASN A 108 -2.37 -2.35 0.59
C ASN A 108 -3.81 -2.86 0.68
N ALA A 109 -4.04 -4.17 0.79
CA ALA A 109 -5.38 -4.71 0.95
C ALA A 109 -6.12 -4.06 2.13
N GLY A 110 -7.33 -3.57 1.88
CA GLY A 110 -8.13 -2.91 2.91
C GLY A 110 -9.51 -2.51 2.41
N ILE A 111 -10.39 -2.24 3.37
CA ILE A 111 -11.75 -1.74 3.15
C ILE A 111 -11.99 -0.55 4.07
N ARG A 112 -12.84 0.39 3.64
CA ARG A 112 -13.33 1.46 4.51
C ARG A 112 -14.54 0.98 5.33
N GLY A 113 -15.35 0.13 4.74
CA GLY A 113 -16.64 -0.27 5.31
C GLY A 113 -17.68 0.84 5.21
N TRP A 114 -18.72 0.70 6.02
CA TRP A 114 -19.83 1.63 6.09
C TRP A 114 -19.53 2.84 6.97
N VAL A 115 -20.43 3.80 6.99
CA VAL A 115 -20.39 5.00 7.82
C VAL A 115 -21.63 5.02 8.69
N TYR A 116 -21.45 4.78 9.99
CA TYR A 116 -22.53 4.72 10.99
C TYR A 116 -22.20 5.59 12.20
N SER A 117 -23.22 5.95 12.98
CA SER A 117 -23.00 6.41 14.34
C SER A 117 -22.23 5.35 15.15
N PRO A 118 -21.39 5.72 16.12
CA PRO A 118 -20.73 4.74 17.00
C PRO A 118 -21.70 3.78 17.72
N LEU A 119 -22.94 4.19 17.90
CA LEU A 119 -23.98 3.39 18.55
C LEU A 119 -24.67 2.37 17.62
N ASP A 120 -24.51 2.55 16.30
CA ASP A 120 -25.20 1.75 15.27
C ASP A 120 -24.28 0.75 14.54
N TRP A 121 -22.99 0.71 14.90
CA TRP A 121 -22.04 -0.25 14.35
C TRP A 121 -22.40 -1.66 14.79
N SER A 122 -22.55 -2.58 13.83
CA SER A 122 -22.66 -4.01 14.14
C SER A 122 -21.29 -4.58 14.54
N GLU A 123 -21.29 -5.60 15.40
CA GLU A 123 -20.09 -6.35 15.73
C GLU A 123 -19.48 -7.02 14.48
N GLU A 124 -20.31 -7.47 13.55
CA GLU A 124 -19.88 -8.10 12.30
C GLU A 124 -19.10 -7.12 11.41
N ASP A 125 -19.63 -5.91 11.20
CA ASP A 125 -18.97 -4.88 10.39
C ASP A 125 -17.67 -4.41 11.04
N TRP A 126 -17.66 -4.27 12.37
CA TRP A 126 -16.46 -3.98 13.15
C TRP A 126 -15.40 -5.06 12.94
N ASN A 127 -15.75 -6.33 13.18
CA ASN A 127 -14.85 -7.46 13.05
C ASN A 127 -14.33 -7.62 11.61
N THR A 128 -15.16 -7.38 10.61
CA THR A 128 -14.78 -7.42 9.19
C THR A 128 -13.71 -6.36 8.88
N ASN A 129 -13.86 -5.13 9.39
CA ASN A 129 -12.86 -4.08 9.23
C ASN A 129 -11.53 -4.42 9.91
N ILE A 130 -11.58 -4.83 11.17
CA ILE A 130 -10.37 -5.19 11.94
C ILE A 130 -9.67 -6.40 11.29
N LYS A 131 -10.44 -7.41 10.91
CA LYS A 131 -9.91 -8.63 10.28
C LYS A 131 -9.22 -8.31 8.96
N THR A 132 -9.83 -7.49 8.11
CA THR A 132 -9.26 -7.14 6.80
C THR A 132 -8.04 -6.22 6.94
N ASN A 133 -8.21 -5.09 7.63
CA ASN A 133 -7.24 -4.00 7.59
C ASN A 133 -6.05 -4.19 8.53
N LEU A 134 -6.24 -4.92 9.63
CA LEU A 134 -5.25 -5.06 10.70
C LEU A 134 -4.75 -6.50 10.83
N THR A 135 -5.64 -7.45 11.13
CA THR A 135 -5.25 -8.84 11.34
C THR A 135 -4.65 -9.45 10.07
N GLY A 136 -5.31 -9.23 8.91
CA GLY A 136 -4.83 -9.73 7.63
C GLY A 136 -3.48 -9.14 7.23
N LEU A 137 -3.29 -7.84 7.42
CA LEU A 137 -2.00 -7.17 7.21
C LEU A 137 -0.90 -7.79 8.06
N TRP A 138 -1.17 -7.99 9.37
CA TRP A 138 -0.21 -8.61 10.28
C TRP A 138 0.12 -10.05 9.87
N LEU A 139 -0.87 -10.88 9.53
CA LEU A 139 -0.66 -12.27 9.12
C LEU A 139 0.18 -12.37 7.84
N VAL A 140 -0.11 -11.56 6.82
CA VAL A 140 0.70 -11.53 5.60
C VAL A 140 2.13 -11.11 5.93
N SER A 141 2.31 -10.04 6.71
CA SER A 141 3.63 -9.58 7.15
C SER A 141 4.39 -10.65 7.92
N LYS A 142 3.73 -11.34 8.85
CA LYS A 142 4.31 -12.46 9.62
C LYS A 142 4.91 -13.50 8.68
N HIS A 143 4.13 -14.02 7.72
CA HIS A 143 4.59 -15.09 6.85
C HIS A 143 5.66 -14.66 5.86
N VAL A 144 5.60 -13.43 5.34
CA VAL A 144 6.64 -12.87 4.46
C VAL A 144 7.93 -12.64 5.26
N CYS A 145 7.85 -11.97 6.41
CA CYS A 145 9.03 -11.66 7.24
C CYS A 145 9.68 -12.91 7.82
N THR A 146 8.91 -13.97 8.14
CA THR A 146 9.45 -15.26 8.52
C THR A 146 10.35 -15.82 7.42
N ARG A 147 9.91 -15.79 6.16
CA ARG A 147 10.72 -16.27 5.03
C ARG A 147 11.96 -15.41 4.78
N MET A 148 11.83 -14.06 4.88
CA MET A 148 12.97 -13.16 4.80
C MET A 148 14.02 -13.48 5.87
N ARG A 149 13.59 -13.65 7.13
CA ARG A 149 14.46 -14.01 8.25
C ARG A 149 15.17 -15.34 8.01
N ASP A 150 14.42 -16.38 7.64
CA ASP A 150 14.94 -17.74 7.47
C ASP A 150 15.92 -17.83 6.28
N ALA A 151 15.68 -17.03 5.25
CA ALA A 151 16.58 -16.85 4.10
C ALA A 151 17.75 -15.89 4.39
N LYS A 152 17.83 -15.28 5.59
CA LYS A 152 18.81 -14.22 5.94
C LYS A 152 18.82 -13.08 4.95
N GLN A 153 17.65 -12.73 4.43
CA GLN A 153 17.47 -11.71 3.41
C GLN A 153 16.94 -10.42 4.06
N LYS A 154 17.58 -9.29 3.76
CA LYS A 154 17.04 -7.98 4.12
C LYS A 154 15.74 -7.70 3.40
N GLY A 155 14.85 -6.89 4.00
CA GLY A 155 13.56 -6.60 3.41
C GLY A 155 12.99 -5.22 3.74
N SER A 156 11.94 -4.84 3.01
CA SER A 156 11.17 -3.62 3.26
C SER A 156 9.68 -3.94 3.30
N VAL A 157 9.03 -3.65 4.42
CA VAL A 157 7.57 -3.76 4.57
C VAL A 157 6.98 -2.36 4.57
N ILE A 158 5.99 -2.12 3.71
CA ILE A 158 5.32 -0.85 3.55
C ILE A 158 3.82 -1.07 3.79
N ASN A 159 3.30 -0.50 4.86
CA ASN A 159 1.90 -0.63 5.26
C ASN A 159 1.10 0.58 4.77
N ILE A 160 0.02 0.38 4.03
CA ILE A 160 -0.88 1.45 3.64
C ILE A 160 -1.86 1.70 4.78
N SER A 161 -1.55 2.75 5.57
CA SER A 161 -2.39 3.28 6.64
C SER A 161 -3.41 4.30 6.08
N SER A 162 -3.69 5.34 6.82
CA SER A 162 -4.56 6.46 6.42
C SER A 162 -4.30 7.66 7.33
N ILE A 163 -4.57 8.86 6.84
CA ILE A 163 -4.63 10.06 7.71
C ILE A 163 -5.70 9.93 8.80
N THR A 164 -6.71 9.08 8.62
CA THR A 164 -7.75 8.82 9.63
C THR A 164 -7.22 8.13 10.90
N ALA A 165 -5.99 7.66 10.86
CA ALA A 165 -5.26 7.10 12.00
C ALA A 165 -4.43 8.15 12.77
N LEU A 166 -4.49 9.41 12.37
CA LEU A 166 -3.72 10.51 12.95
C LEU A 166 -4.64 11.40 13.80
N ASP A 167 -4.05 12.19 14.71
CA ASP A 167 -4.79 13.02 15.65
C ASP A 167 -5.68 14.10 15.02
N ARG A 168 -5.54 14.36 13.71
CA ARG A 168 -6.29 15.41 13.00
C ARG A 168 -6.94 14.95 11.70
N GLY A 169 -7.00 13.66 11.47
CA GLY A 169 -7.57 13.08 10.26
C GLY A 169 -8.81 12.22 10.50
N GLN A 170 -9.38 12.23 11.71
CA GLN A 170 -10.49 11.37 12.07
C GLN A 170 -11.67 11.55 11.11
N LEU A 171 -12.26 10.45 10.72
CA LEU A 171 -13.43 10.42 9.85
C LEU A 171 -14.67 10.03 10.68
N PRO A 172 -15.54 11.00 11.02
CA PRO A 172 -16.78 10.70 11.73
C PRO A 172 -17.60 9.63 11.03
N GLY A 173 -18.11 8.68 11.79
CA GLY A 173 -18.89 7.54 11.29
C GLY A 173 -18.05 6.35 10.82
N ALA A 174 -16.75 6.47 10.62
CA ALA A 174 -15.87 5.38 10.18
C ALA A 174 -15.07 4.78 11.35
N LEU A 175 -15.73 4.50 12.48
CA LEU A 175 -15.10 4.10 13.74
C LEU A 175 -14.14 2.91 13.56
N ALA A 176 -14.61 1.80 13.00
CA ALA A 176 -13.80 0.59 12.83
C ALA A 176 -12.63 0.81 11.86
N TYR A 177 -12.84 1.61 10.81
CA TYR A 177 -11.78 1.96 9.87
C TYR A 177 -10.66 2.77 10.56
N CYS A 178 -11.02 3.83 11.28
CA CYS A 178 -10.05 4.65 12.02
C CYS A 178 -9.28 3.82 13.03
N ALA A 179 -9.98 2.99 13.83
CA ALA A 179 -9.36 2.09 14.80
C ALA A 179 -8.39 1.10 14.13
N SER A 180 -8.80 0.48 13.01
CA SER A 180 -7.96 -0.46 12.28
C SER A 180 -6.68 0.20 11.75
N LYS A 181 -6.78 1.42 11.21
CA LYS A 181 -5.63 2.15 10.66
C LYS A 181 -4.71 2.72 11.76
N ALA A 182 -5.25 3.10 12.91
CA ALA A 182 -4.45 3.42 14.11
C ALA A 182 -3.67 2.18 14.59
N GLY A 183 -4.31 1.01 14.61
CA GLY A 183 -3.66 -0.27 14.86
C GLY A 183 -2.52 -0.56 13.86
N VAL A 184 -2.71 -0.29 12.57
CA VAL A 184 -1.64 -0.43 11.55
C VAL A 184 -0.43 0.45 11.87
N ASN A 185 -0.65 1.69 12.31
CA ASN A 185 0.46 2.58 12.71
C ASN A 185 1.24 2.00 13.90
N MET A 186 0.55 1.42 14.89
CA MET A 186 1.21 0.79 16.04
C MET A 186 1.94 -0.48 15.64
N VAL A 187 1.30 -1.38 14.86
CA VAL A 187 1.93 -2.60 14.32
C VAL A 187 3.19 -2.26 13.53
N THR A 188 3.15 -1.19 12.73
CA THR A 188 4.34 -0.72 11.97
C THR A 188 5.50 -0.41 12.90
N LYS A 189 5.27 0.35 13.97
CA LYS A 189 6.31 0.75 14.94
C LYS A 189 6.89 -0.45 15.69
N VAL A 190 6.02 -1.33 16.20
CA VAL A 190 6.47 -2.51 16.98
C VAL A 190 7.24 -3.47 16.07
N MET A 191 6.72 -3.77 14.87
CA MET A 191 7.44 -4.63 13.93
C MET A 191 8.77 -4.04 13.50
N ALA A 192 8.89 -2.71 13.34
CA ALA A 192 10.15 -2.06 13.01
C ALA A 192 11.21 -2.27 14.10
N LEU A 193 10.80 -2.18 15.38
CA LEU A 193 11.70 -2.42 16.52
C LEU A 193 12.17 -3.89 16.57
N GLU A 194 11.25 -4.83 16.38
CA GLU A 194 11.55 -6.26 16.55
C GLU A 194 12.26 -6.87 15.34
N LEU A 195 11.94 -6.42 14.12
CA LEU A 195 12.49 -6.99 12.89
C LEU A 195 13.80 -6.33 12.43
N GLY A 196 14.20 -5.23 13.05
CA GLY A 196 15.46 -4.54 12.73
C GLY A 196 16.69 -5.45 12.83
N VAL A 197 16.72 -6.38 13.79
CA VAL A 197 17.80 -7.36 13.97
C VAL A 197 17.98 -8.30 12.76
N TYR A 198 16.96 -8.42 11.91
CA TYR A 198 17.00 -9.19 10.68
C TYR A 198 17.20 -8.31 9.43
N ASN A 199 17.51 -7.01 9.60
CA ASN A 199 17.59 -6.03 8.51
C ASN A 199 16.27 -5.93 7.71
N ILE A 200 15.12 -6.11 8.36
CA ILE A 200 13.80 -5.91 7.78
C ILE A 200 13.26 -4.58 8.30
N ARG A 201 13.09 -3.61 7.40
CA ARG A 201 12.53 -2.30 7.71
C ARG A 201 11.00 -2.35 7.57
N VAL A 202 10.30 -1.64 8.44
CA VAL A 202 8.84 -1.56 8.40
C VAL A 202 8.43 -0.10 8.52
N ASN A 203 7.74 0.42 7.51
CA ASN A 203 7.22 1.78 7.47
C ASN A 203 5.75 1.79 7.04
N ALA A 204 5.06 2.89 7.27
CA ALA A 204 3.70 3.07 6.78
C ALA A 204 3.57 4.36 5.97
N LEU A 205 2.65 4.34 5.00
CA LEU A 205 2.13 5.55 4.37
C LEU A 205 0.74 5.82 4.93
N ALA A 206 0.48 7.07 5.27
CA ALA A 206 -0.83 7.59 5.67
C ALA A 206 -1.36 8.52 4.56
N PRO A 207 -2.03 7.96 3.53
CA PRO A 207 -2.61 8.76 2.46
C PRO A 207 -3.76 9.63 2.96
N GLY A 208 -3.86 10.83 2.41
CA GLY A 208 -5.05 11.66 2.46
C GLY A 208 -6.14 11.14 1.52
N LEU A 209 -6.94 12.04 0.97
CA LEU A 209 -7.96 11.69 0.01
C LEU A 209 -7.33 11.52 -1.39
N PHE A 210 -7.30 10.28 -1.86
CA PHE A 210 -6.80 9.89 -3.18
C PHE A 210 -7.94 9.36 -4.05
N LYS A 211 -7.86 9.61 -5.35
CA LYS A 211 -8.79 9.05 -6.32
C LYS A 211 -8.57 7.54 -6.43
N SER A 212 -9.59 6.76 -6.07
CA SER A 212 -9.55 5.29 -6.08
C SER A 212 -10.98 4.72 -6.18
N GLU A 213 -11.14 3.41 -6.38
CA GLU A 213 -12.48 2.78 -6.34
C GLU A 213 -13.20 3.06 -5.00
N ILE A 214 -12.48 3.03 -3.88
CA ILE A 214 -13.04 3.28 -2.52
C ILE A 214 -13.57 4.71 -2.39
N THR A 215 -12.93 5.68 -3.05
CA THR A 215 -13.25 7.11 -2.93
C THR A 215 -14.06 7.66 -4.10
N GLN A 216 -14.30 6.87 -5.15
CA GLN A 216 -14.95 7.33 -6.39
C GLN A 216 -16.32 7.97 -6.13
N GLY A 217 -17.18 7.35 -5.31
CA GLY A 217 -18.48 7.89 -4.96
C GLY A 217 -18.42 9.19 -4.14
N LEU A 218 -17.32 9.42 -3.41
CA LEU A 218 -17.07 10.67 -2.67
C LEU A 218 -16.51 11.75 -3.60
N MET A 219 -15.54 11.40 -4.44
CA MET A 219 -14.87 12.34 -5.35
C MET A 219 -15.78 12.94 -6.43
N GLY A 220 -16.90 12.28 -6.76
CA GLY A 220 -17.92 12.80 -7.67
C GLY A 220 -18.84 13.87 -7.07
N LYS A 221 -18.72 14.15 -5.76
CA LYS A 221 -19.55 15.15 -5.10
C LYS A 221 -18.93 16.54 -5.21
N GLU A 222 -19.67 17.50 -5.72
CA GLU A 222 -19.20 18.88 -5.91
C GLU A 222 -18.64 19.54 -4.65
N TRP A 223 -19.26 19.27 -3.48
CA TRP A 223 -18.80 19.84 -2.21
C TRP A 223 -17.39 19.39 -1.82
N VAL A 224 -16.93 18.21 -2.29
CA VAL A 224 -15.57 17.69 -1.99
C VAL A 224 -14.51 18.61 -2.59
N ASN A 225 -14.72 19.06 -3.83
CA ASN A 225 -13.79 20.00 -4.46
C ASN A 225 -13.77 21.35 -3.72
N LYS A 226 -14.95 21.85 -3.31
CA LYS A 226 -15.04 23.07 -2.51
C LYS A 226 -14.34 22.98 -1.16
N VAL A 227 -14.37 21.77 -0.54
CA VAL A 227 -13.63 21.49 0.72
C VAL A 227 -12.13 21.49 0.46
N ALA A 228 -11.66 20.86 -0.62
CA ALA A 228 -10.23 20.85 -0.95
C ALA A 228 -9.69 22.27 -1.17
N GLU A 229 -10.41 23.08 -1.92
CA GLU A 229 -10.01 24.47 -2.18
C GLU A 229 -9.89 25.33 -0.92
N LYS A 230 -10.71 25.04 0.11
CA LYS A 230 -10.75 25.83 1.36
C LYS A 230 -9.83 25.31 2.45
N ILE A 231 -9.70 24.00 2.58
CA ILE A 231 -9.09 23.36 3.76
C ILE A 231 -7.73 22.76 3.45
N VAL A 232 -7.54 22.19 2.23
CA VAL A 232 -6.29 21.53 1.87
C VAL A 232 -5.26 22.56 1.42
N PRO A 233 -4.09 22.68 2.08
CA PRO A 233 -3.08 23.69 1.75
C PRO A 233 -2.66 23.71 0.29
N LEU A 234 -2.41 22.55 -0.33
CA LEU A 234 -2.04 22.47 -1.75
C LEU A 234 -3.26 22.49 -2.69
N LYS A 235 -4.48 22.68 -2.17
CA LYS A 235 -5.73 22.82 -2.94
C LYS A 235 -5.97 21.73 -3.98
N THR A 236 -5.54 20.50 -3.68
CA THR A 236 -5.62 19.37 -4.58
C THR A 236 -5.89 18.07 -3.84
N PHE A 237 -6.41 17.09 -4.58
CA PHE A 237 -6.46 15.71 -4.14
C PHE A 237 -5.38 14.90 -4.86
N GLY A 238 -4.79 13.92 -4.15
CA GLY A 238 -3.72 13.10 -4.71
C GLY A 238 -4.20 12.12 -5.78
N THR A 239 -3.35 11.92 -6.77
CA THR A 239 -3.35 10.71 -7.60
C THR A 239 -2.26 9.79 -7.08
N SER A 240 -2.50 8.47 -7.08
CA SER A 240 -1.53 7.52 -6.50
C SER A 240 -0.16 7.61 -7.18
N ASP A 241 -0.15 7.76 -8.50
CA ASP A 241 1.03 8.10 -9.29
C ASP A 241 1.00 9.60 -9.63
N PRO A 242 2.01 10.39 -9.28
CA PRO A 242 3.29 10.00 -8.64
C PRO A 242 3.29 10.11 -7.09
N ALA A 243 2.23 10.59 -6.44
CA ALA A 243 2.31 11.05 -5.05
C ALA A 243 2.66 9.91 -4.06
N LEU A 244 2.06 8.72 -4.22
CA LEU A 244 2.37 7.56 -3.38
C LEU A 244 3.47 6.69 -3.98
N THR A 245 3.47 6.52 -5.31
CA THR A 245 4.38 5.58 -5.98
C THR A 245 5.85 5.97 -5.75
N ARG A 246 6.18 7.26 -5.75
CA ARG A 246 7.55 7.73 -5.53
C ARG A 246 8.03 7.49 -4.10
N VAL A 247 7.18 7.66 -3.11
CA VAL A 247 7.51 7.35 -1.72
C VAL A 247 7.72 5.85 -1.54
N VAL A 248 6.86 5.02 -2.16
CA VAL A 248 7.01 3.55 -2.14
C VAL A 248 8.32 3.13 -2.79
N ARG A 249 8.68 3.67 -3.96
CA ARG A 249 9.98 3.39 -4.60
C ARG A 249 11.16 3.72 -3.69
N TYR A 250 11.15 4.91 -3.08
CA TYR A 250 12.17 5.31 -2.13
C TYR A 250 12.29 4.32 -0.98
N LEU A 251 11.17 3.89 -0.38
CA LEU A 251 11.16 2.96 0.74
C LEU A 251 11.58 1.53 0.35
N ILE A 252 11.44 1.13 -0.92
CA ILE A 252 11.95 -0.14 -1.43
C ILE A 252 13.45 -0.07 -1.68
N HIS A 253 13.94 1.08 -2.15
CA HIS A 253 15.34 1.26 -2.53
C HIS A 253 16.28 1.17 -1.33
N ASP A 254 17.51 0.67 -1.56
CA ASP A 254 18.50 0.49 -0.50
C ASP A 254 18.98 1.82 0.12
N LEU A 255 18.86 2.96 -0.56
CA LEU A 255 19.13 4.29 0.02
C LEU A 255 18.22 4.67 1.18
N SER A 256 17.14 3.95 1.43
CA SER A 256 16.28 4.12 2.62
C SER A 256 16.65 3.16 3.76
N GLU A 257 17.86 2.60 3.78
CA GLU A 257 18.29 1.63 4.79
C GLU A 257 18.23 2.15 6.23
N TYR A 258 18.36 3.46 6.42
CA TYR A 258 18.26 4.12 7.73
C TYR A 258 16.84 4.56 8.10
N VAL A 259 15.82 4.14 7.33
CA VAL A 259 14.43 4.56 7.51
C VAL A 259 13.56 3.37 7.90
N THR A 260 13.16 3.31 9.18
CA THR A 260 12.23 2.30 9.71
C THR A 260 11.35 2.89 10.83
N GLY A 261 10.16 2.35 11.05
CA GLY A 261 9.21 2.77 12.10
C GLY A 261 8.45 4.06 11.80
N ASN A 262 8.62 4.64 10.60
CA ASN A 262 8.02 5.93 10.25
C ASN A 262 6.63 5.77 9.66
N ILE A 263 5.80 6.81 9.90
CA ILE A 263 4.49 6.99 9.28
C ILE A 263 4.59 8.21 8.36
N PHE A 264 4.68 7.97 7.06
CA PHE A 264 4.79 9.03 6.05
C PHE A 264 3.40 9.56 5.71
N ILE A 265 3.13 10.80 6.05
CA ILE A 265 1.88 11.48 5.74
C ILE A 265 1.96 12.03 4.30
N VAL A 266 1.00 11.65 3.45
CA VAL A 266 0.93 12.10 2.04
C VAL A 266 -0.50 12.57 1.79
N ASP A 267 -0.78 13.85 2.10
CA ASP A 267 -2.14 14.37 2.19
C ASP A 267 -2.33 15.82 1.70
N ALA A 268 -1.35 16.36 1.00
CA ALA A 268 -1.33 17.75 0.56
C ALA A 268 -1.45 18.79 1.71
N GLY A 269 -1.09 18.38 2.92
CA GLY A 269 -1.14 19.22 4.13
C GLY A 269 -2.49 19.20 4.84
N ALA A 270 -3.44 18.35 4.43
CA ALA A 270 -4.81 18.35 4.99
C ALA A 270 -4.87 18.13 6.51
N THR A 271 -3.89 17.43 7.10
CA THR A 271 -3.83 17.19 8.55
C THR A 271 -2.94 18.16 9.32
N LEU A 272 -2.37 19.17 8.65
CA LEU A 272 -1.57 20.19 9.35
C LEU A 272 -2.45 21.02 10.30
N PRO A 273 -1.91 21.41 11.48
CA PRO A 273 -2.60 22.30 12.39
C PRO A 273 -2.62 23.73 11.81
N GLY A 274 -3.71 24.06 11.11
CA GLY A 274 -3.93 25.42 10.59
C GLY A 274 -5.24 25.98 11.12
N PHE A 275 -5.22 27.23 11.57
CA PHE A 275 -6.42 28.01 11.81
C PHE A 275 -6.68 28.89 10.59
N PRO A 276 -7.72 28.60 9.80
CA PRO A 276 -8.03 29.42 8.61
C PRO A 276 -8.43 30.86 8.94
N LEU A 277 -8.65 31.17 10.23
CA LEU A 277 -9.02 32.50 10.69
C LEU A 277 -7.94 33.57 10.48
N PHE A 278 -6.70 33.18 10.27
CA PHE A 278 -5.57 34.09 10.07
C PHE A 278 -5.03 34.10 8.63
N SER A 279 -5.63 33.35 7.72
CA SER A 279 -5.25 33.42 6.32
C SER A 279 -6.03 34.54 5.64
N SER A 280 -5.54 35.73 5.79
CA SER A 280 -5.86 36.88 4.94
C SER A 280 -5.01 36.91 3.67
N LEU A 281 -4.35 35.81 3.35
CA LEU A 281 -3.51 35.62 2.16
C LEU A 281 -4.31 34.97 1.04
#